data_1a44993f6b9665b7a7218bd8994c1a2b
#
_entry.id   1a44993f6b9665b7a7218bd8994c1a2b
#
_cell.length_a   1.000
_cell.length_b   1.000
_cell.length_c   1.000
_cell.angle_alpha   90.00
_cell.angle_beta   90.00
_cell.angle_gamma   90.00
#
_symmetry.space_group_name_H-M   'P 1'
#
loop_
_entity.id
_entity.type
_entity.pdbx_description
1 polymer ?
#
loop_
_entity_poly.entity_id
_entity_poly.type
_entity_poly.pdbx_seq_one_letter_code
_entity_poly.pdbx_strand_id
1 'polypeptide(L)'
;MTVVRSSTARSPSAALAIVLHTCEFAEGNTWGGMGKRPDWLRVKLPYGETFKNVLDIIESHNLHTVCQSARCPNMGECWTAGTATFMILGNVCTRSCGFCAVLTGRPDAGLDYDEPRRVAEAVEKMGIKHAVITSVNRDEREDGGAPIFAETIRLLHEQDVTIEVLTPDFRGLREACQLVFDARPDLFNHNMETVPRLYRRVRPQAVYQRSLDVLQWAKEDGLKTKSGIMVGLGETEDEVLALMDDFVEIGLDVMTIGQYLQPTKMHLPVEAFVHPDVFARYKVIGEAKGIDHVESGPLVRSSYHAERHV
;
A
#
# COMPACT_ATOMS: atom_id res chain seq x y z
N MET A 1 -12.44 26.53 -46.49
CA MET A 1 -12.45 27.18 -45.17
C MET A 1 -12.05 26.13 -44.13
N THR A 2 -10.78 26.11 -43.78
CA THR A 2 -10.17 25.13 -42.91
C THR A 2 -10.03 25.80 -41.55
N VAL A 3 -10.74 25.28 -40.54
CA VAL A 3 -10.65 25.78 -39.16
C VAL A 3 -9.50 25.03 -38.46
N VAL A 4 -8.42 25.73 -38.20
CA VAL A 4 -7.29 25.28 -37.36
C VAL A 4 -7.70 25.49 -35.91
N ARG A 5 -7.81 24.41 -35.12
CA ARG A 5 -7.91 24.48 -33.66
C ARG A 5 -6.52 24.52 -33.07
N SER A 6 -6.17 25.63 -32.45
CA SER A 6 -4.95 25.79 -31.65
C SER A 6 -5.14 25.10 -30.29
N SER A 7 -4.36 24.06 -30.04
CA SER A 7 -4.20 23.48 -28.71
C SER A 7 -3.18 24.32 -27.93
N THR A 8 -3.62 25.07 -26.94
CA THR A 8 -2.71 25.72 -25.96
C THR A 8 -2.33 24.68 -24.90
N ALA A 9 -1.19 24.06 -25.10
CA ALA A 9 -0.52 23.30 -24.06
C ALA A 9 -0.04 24.28 -22.95
N ARG A 10 -0.59 24.15 -21.75
CA ARG A 10 -0.09 24.88 -20.57
C ARG A 10 1.21 24.20 -20.13
N SER A 11 2.32 24.94 -20.13
CA SER A 11 3.59 24.44 -19.64
C SER A 11 3.58 24.32 -18.11
N PRO A 12 4.11 23.24 -17.51
CA PRO A 12 4.11 23.01 -16.06
C PRO A 12 5.11 23.86 -15.27
N SER A 13 5.91 24.74 -15.93
CA SER A 13 7.14 25.26 -15.33
C SER A 13 6.99 26.42 -14.32
N ALA A 14 5.83 27.09 -14.25
CA ALA A 14 5.69 28.28 -13.41
C ALA A 14 5.28 27.96 -11.94
N ALA A 15 4.49 26.92 -11.71
CA ALA A 15 4.06 26.52 -10.36
C ALA A 15 5.19 25.82 -9.59
N LEU A 16 6.02 25.04 -10.26
CA LEU A 16 7.15 24.34 -9.65
C LEU A 16 8.25 25.31 -9.19
N ALA A 17 8.46 26.41 -9.92
CA ALA A 17 9.45 27.45 -9.58
C ALA A 17 9.06 28.27 -8.34
N ILE A 18 7.76 28.43 -8.04
CA ILE A 18 7.30 29.20 -6.88
C ILE A 18 7.47 28.41 -5.59
N VAL A 19 7.29 27.06 -5.63
CA VAL A 19 7.47 26.20 -4.44
C VAL A 19 8.95 26.06 -4.05
N LEU A 20 9.86 26.17 -5.00
CA LEU A 20 11.30 26.07 -4.74
C LEU A 20 11.93 27.36 -4.17
N HIS A 21 11.28 28.53 -4.29
CA HIS A 21 11.88 29.84 -3.93
C HIS A 21 11.43 30.42 -2.57
N THR A 22 10.53 29.77 -1.83
CA THR A 22 10.01 30.29 -0.57
C THR A 22 10.40 29.50 0.70
N CYS A 23 11.25 28.49 0.58
CA CYS A 23 11.80 27.77 1.74
C CYS A 23 13.32 27.87 1.77
N GLU A 24 13.87 28.92 2.37
CA GLU A 24 15.21 28.88 2.95
C GLU A 24 15.17 27.91 4.14
N PHE A 25 15.56 26.65 3.86
CA PHE A 25 15.75 25.67 4.92
C PHE A 25 17.09 25.93 5.59
N ALA A 26 17.05 26.09 6.92
CA ALA A 26 18.24 25.98 7.74
C ALA A 26 18.96 24.66 7.38
N GLU A 27 20.23 24.74 7.00
CA GLU A 27 21.12 23.60 6.85
C GLU A 27 21.26 22.88 8.19
N GLY A 28 20.39 21.93 8.44
CA GLY A 28 20.39 21.09 9.64
C GLY A 28 19.77 19.76 9.30
N ASN A 29 20.61 18.72 9.27
CA ASN A 29 20.31 17.27 9.18
C ASN A 29 18.82 16.90 9.24
N THR A 30 18.15 16.88 8.10
CA THR A 30 16.78 16.36 7.96
C THR A 30 16.72 14.82 8.08
N TRP A 31 17.87 14.16 8.09
CA TRP A 31 18.05 12.72 8.25
C TRP A 31 18.60 12.44 9.64
N GLY A 32 17.74 12.06 10.60
CA GLY A 32 18.15 11.64 11.92
C GLY A 32 18.89 10.31 11.85
N GLY A 33 20.18 10.30 12.23
CA GLY A 33 20.97 9.06 12.34
C GLY A 33 20.40 8.05 13.35
N MET A 34 20.93 6.83 13.37
CA MET A 34 20.56 5.72 14.26
C MET A 34 20.49 6.19 15.73
N GLY A 35 19.27 6.50 16.19
CA GLY A 35 19.00 7.03 17.52
C GLY A 35 17.69 6.51 18.09
N LYS A 36 17.35 6.96 19.31
CA LYS A 36 16.06 6.70 19.95
C LYS A 36 14.91 7.14 19.03
N ARG A 37 13.87 6.29 18.93
CA ARG A 37 12.66 6.56 18.14
C ARG A 37 12.13 7.97 18.46
N PRO A 38 11.92 8.84 17.45
CA PRO A 38 11.44 10.21 17.63
C PRO A 38 10.02 10.28 18.21
N ASP A 39 9.69 11.42 18.84
CA ASP A 39 8.39 11.61 19.48
C ASP A 39 7.21 11.60 18.49
N TRP A 40 7.41 12.04 17.24
CA TRP A 40 6.36 12.03 16.19
C TRP A 40 5.98 10.62 15.70
N LEU A 41 6.69 9.58 16.13
CA LEU A 41 6.36 8.18 15.86
C LEU A 41 5.65 7.50 17.03
N ARG A 42 5.15 8.25 18.02
CA ARG A 42 4.35 7.69 19.10
C ARG A 42 2.95 7.33 18.60
N VAL A 43 2.49 6.15 19.01
CA VAL A 43 1.15 5.64 18.72
C VAL A 43 0.38 5.41 20.01
N LYS A 44 -0.96 5.50 19.94
CA LYS A 44 -1.82 5.14 21.05
C LYS A 44 -1.89 3.62 21.20
N LEU A 45 -1.91 3.15 22.45
CA LEU A 45 -2.14 1.73 22.71
C LEU A 45 -3.58 1.34 22.33
N PRO A 46 -3.78 0.13 21.81
CA PRO A 46 -5.12 -0.38 21.54
C PRO A 46 -5.93 -0.52 22.81
N TYR A 47 -7.19 -0.05 22.80
CA TYR A 47 -8.11 -0.17 23.94
C TYR A 47 -9.58 -0.06 23.49
N GLY A 48 -10.49 -0.52 24.36
CA GLY A 48 -11.94 -0.34 24.20
C GLY A 48 -12.67 -1.58 23.69
N GLU A 49 -14.01 -1.52 23.79
CA GLU A 49 -14.89 -2.63 23.40
C GLU A 49 -14.86 -2.89 21.88
N THR A 50 -14.84 -1.84 21.08
CA THR A 50 -14.78 -1.98 19.61
C THR A 50 -13.53 -2.74 19.17
N PHE A 51 -12.36 -2.42 19.75
CA PHE A 51 -11.11 -3.16 19.49
C PHE A 51 -11.27 -4.65 19.81
N LYS A 52 -11.88 -4.97 20.98
CA LYS A 52 -12.11 -6.35 21.39
C LYS A 52 -13.08 -7.07 20.45
N ASN A 53 -14.18 -6.42 20.06
CA ASN A 53 -15.14 -6.99 19.12
C ASN A 53 -14.51 -7.31 17.76
N VAL A 54 -13.64 -6.43 17.23
CA VAL A 54 -12.89 -6.70 16.00
C VAL A 54 -12.00 -7.93 16.15
N LEU A 55 -11.29 -8.05 17.29
CA LEU A 55 -10.45 -9.22 17.57
C LEU A 55 -11.27 -10.51 17.63
N ASP A 56 -12.38 -10.50 18.39
CA ASP A 56 -13.27 -11.66 18.55
C ASP A 56 -13.87 -12.13 17.19
N ILE A 57 -14.23 -11.19 16.31
CA ILE A 57 -14.73 -11.51 14.96
C ILE A 57 -13.63 -12.16 14.12
N ILE A 58 -12.41 -11.59 14.09
CA ILE A 58 -11.28 -12.12 13.34
C ILE A 58 -10.95 -13.55 13.81
N GLU A 59 -10.86 -13.78 15.11
CA GLU A 59 -10.55 -15.09 15.71
C GLU A 59 -11.66 -16.11 15.46
N SER A 60 -12.93 -15.74 15.67
CA SER A 60 -14.07 -16.66 15.49
C SER A 60 -14.30 -17.08 14.04
N HIS A 61 -13.87 -16.27 13.06
CA HIS A 61 -13.95 -16.62 11.64
C HIS A 61 -12.63 -17.23 11.10
N ASN A 62 -11.65 -17.50 11.97
CA ASN A 62 -10.32 -18.03 11.59
C ASN A 62 -9.70 -17.20 10.44
N LEU A 63 -9.70 -15.88 10.60
CA LEU A 63 -9.15 -14.94 9.62
C LEU A 63 -7.81 -14.39 10.08
N HIS A 64 -7.04 -13.90 9.12
CA HIS A 64 -5.78 -13.23 9.36
C HIS A 64 -5.88 -11.74 9.00
N THR A 65 -5.09 -10.89 9.69
CA THR A 65 -4.98 -9.47 9.37
C THR A 65 -3.52 -9.08 9.22
N VAL A 66 -3.25 -8.21 8.26
CA VAL A 66 -1.91 -7.60 8.14
C VAL A 66 -1.61 -6.73 9.36
N CYS A 67 -2.64 -6.19 10.02
CA CYS A 67 -2.50 -5.40 11.24
C CYS A 67 -1.76 -6.15 12.34
N GLN A 68 -2.14 -7.42 12.58
CA GLN A 68 -1.47 -8.30 13.55
C GLN A 68 -0.12 -8.80 13.02
N SER A 69 -0.10 -9.37 11.80
CA SER A 69 1.08 -10.01 11.22
C SER A 69 2.23 -9.03 10.98
N ALA A 70 1.94 -7.81 10.53
CA ALA A 70 2.93 -6.76 10.30
C ALA A 70 3.23 -5.91 11.54
N ARG A 71 2.58 -6.18 12.69
CA ARG A 71 2.71 -5.37 13.91
C ARG A 71 2.47 -3.88 13.64
N CYS A 72 1.36 -3.61 12.94
CA CYS A 72 1.02 -2.26 12.47
C CYS A 72 0.92 -1.26 13.64
N PRO A 73 1.59 -0.11 13.58
CA PRO A 73 1.52 0.90 14.65
C PRO A 73 0.12 1.50 14.79
N ASN A 74 -0.71 1.48 13.74
CA ASN A 74 -2.03 2.09 13.72
C ASN A 74 -3.14 1.11 14.15
N MET A 75 -2.83 -0.16 14.47
CA MET A 75 -3.81 -1.19 14.81
C MET A 75 -4.77 -0.72 15.91
N GLY A 76 -4.25 -0.07 16.95
CA GLY A 76 -5.09 0.44 18.05
C GLY A 76 -6.10 1.47 17.60
N GLU A 77 -5.72 2.39 16.71
CA GLU A 77 -6.59 3.42 16.15
C GLU A 77 -7.62 2.82 15.20
N CYS A 78 -7.16 2.07 14.19
CA CYS A 78 -8.01 1.44 13.17
C CYS A 78 -9.06 0.50 13.79
N TRP A 79 -8.66 -0.39 14.69
CA TRP A 79 -9.58 -1.34 15.30
C TRP A 79 -10.55 -0.69 16.28
N THR A 80 -10.15 0.39 16.97
CA THR A 80 -11.07 1.20 17.77
C THR A 80 -12.09 1.93 16.89
N ALA A 81 -11.70 2.28 15.64
CA ALA A 81 -12.59 2.82 14.62
C ALA A 81 -13.42 1.73 13.89
N GLY A 82 -13.27 0.45 14.24
CA GLY A 82 -13.99 -0.66 13.62
C GLY A 82 -13.47 -1.09 12.24
N THR A 83 -12.21 -0.76 11.91
CA THR A 83 -11.61 -1.08 10.60
C THR A 83 -10.45 -2.06 10.74
N ALA A 84 -10.32 -3.01 9.79
CA ALA A 84 -9.21 -3.95 9.71
C ALA A 84 -8.85 -4.22 8.24
N THR A 85 -7.56 -4.56 7.99
CA THR A 85 -7.10 -5.03 6.69
C THR A 85 -7.00 -6.54 6.74
N PHE A 86 -7.87 -7.23 6.01
CA PHE A 86 -7.89 -8.69 5.94
C PHE A 86 -6.75 -9.20 5.07
N MET A 87 -6.10 -10.27 5.54
CA MET A 87 -5.02 -10.94 4.81
C MET A 87 -5.46 -12.34 4.43
N ILE A 88 -5.74 -12.56 3.16
CA ILE A 88 -6.19 -13.84 2.60
C ILE A 88 -5.01 -14.72 2.11
N LEU A 89 -5.31 -15.92 1.66
CA LEU A 89 -4.39 -16.96 1.20
C LEU A 89 -3.54 -17.56 2.33
N GLY A 90 -4.01 -17.42 3.59
CA GLY A 90 -3.31 -17.90 4.77
C GLY A 90 -2.32 -16.91 5.36
N ASN A 91 -1.37 -17.42 6.17
CA ASN A 91 -0.44 -16.61 6.96
C ASN A 91 1.05 -16.91 6.71
N VAL A 92 1.37 -17.74 5.70
CA VAL A 92 2.74 -18.08 5.30
C VAL A 92 2.99 -17.56 3.89
N CYS A 93 3.96 -16.65 3.75
CA CYS A 93 4.33 -16.03 2.48
C CYS A 93 5.52 -16.75 1.85
N THR A 94 5.50 -16.99 0.55
CA THR A 94 6.63 -17.58 -0.18
C THR A 94 7.78 -16.61 -0.43
N ARG A 95 7.59 -15.31 -0.15
CA ARG A 95 8.62 -14.27 -0.32
C ARG A 95 9.17 -13.80 1.02
N SER A 96 10.46 -13.39 0.99
CA SER A 96 11.23 -12.95 2.16
C SER A 96 11.60 -11.46 2.09
N CYS A 97 10.60 -10.60 1.99
CA CYS A 97 10.84 -9.14 2.00
C CYS A 97 11.48 -8.72 3.32
N GLY A 98 12.60 -8.00 3.26
CA GLY A 98 13.40 -7.67 4.45
C GLY A 98 12.74 -6.74 5.47
N PHE A 99 11.62 -6.13 5.11
CA PHE A 99 10.81 -5.26 5.98
C PHE A 99 9.60 -5.95 6.62
N CYS A 100 9.19 -7.12 6.10
CA CYS A 100 7.89 -7.73 6.38
C CYS A 100 7.98 -8.76 7.51
N ALA A 101 7.11 -8.64 8.51
CA ALA A 101 7.05 -9.56 9.65
C ALA A 101 6.12 -10.76 9.45
N VAL A 102 5.49 -10.90 8.28
CA VAL A 102 4.73 -12.10 7.92
C VAL A 102 5.66 -13.30 7.84
N LEU A 103 5.21 -14.46 8.30
CA LEU A 103 6.00 -15.68 8.26
C LEU A 103 6.41 -16.05 6.84
N THR A 104 7.71 -16.23 6.63
CA THR A 104 8.26 -16.69 5.35
C THR A 104 8.40 -18.20 5.36
N GLY A 105 7.93 -18.86 4.29
CA GLY A 105 8.05 -20.30 4.15
C GLY A 105 7.29 -20.85 2.96
N ARG A 106 7.22 -22.18 2.88
CA ARG A 106 6.33 -22.87 1.94
C ARG A 106 5.04 -23.21 2.68
N PRO A 107 3.87 -22.73 2.22
CA PRO A 107 2.60 -23.10 2.81
C PRO A 107 2.37 -24.60 2.70
N ASP A 108 2.01 -25.26 3.81
CA ASP A 108 1.74 -26.71 3.85
C ASP A 108 0.34 -27.03 3.34
N ALA A 109 -0.60 -26.10 3.47
CA ALA A 109 -1.99 -26.28 3.05
C ALA A 109 -2.24 -25.71 1.64
N GLY A 110 -3.20 -26.32 0.93
CA GLY A 110 -3.80 -25.74 -0.28
C GLY A 110 -4.48 -24.39 -0.02
N LEU A 111 -5.16 -23.85 -1.03
CA LEU A 111 -6.03 -22.68 -0.83
C LEU A 111 -7.28 -23.09 -0.06
N ASP A 112 -7.71 -22.22 0.84
CA ASP A 112 -8.98 -22.33 1.52
C ASP A 112 -10.06 -21.61 0.69
N TYR A 113 -10.84 -22.35 -0.06
CA TYR A 113 -11.90 -21.82 -0.92
C TYR A 113 -13.12 -21.31 -0.13
N ASP A 114 -13.18 -21.56 1.18
CA ASP A 114 -14.22 -20.99 2.07
C ASP A 114 -13.78 -19.67 2.73
N GLU A 115 -12.51 -19.29 2.62
CA GLU A 115 -11.97 -18.03 3.17
C GLU A 115 -12.71 -16.79 2.65
N PRO A 116 -13.05 -16.65 1.34
CA PRO A 116 -13.82 -15.50 0.84
C PRO A 116 -15.16 -15.31 1.53
N ARG A 117 -15.91 -16.39 1.78
CA ARG A 117 -17.20 -16.33 2.49
C ARG A 117 -17.02 -15.83 3.93
N ARG A 118 -16.02 -16.35 4.64
CA ARG A 118 -15.74 -15.92 6.03
C ARG A 118 -15.28 -14.46 6.10
N VAL A 119 -14.53 -13.98 5.10
CA VAL A 119 -14.17 -12.56 5.00
C VAL A 119 -15.42 -11.70 4.81
N ALA A 120 -16.31 -12.07 3.89
CA ALA A 120 -17.56 -11.34 3.64
C ALA A 120 -18.46 -11.29 4.89
N GLU A 121 -18.60 -12.40 5.60
CA GLU A 121 -19.35 -12.47 6.89
C GLU A 121 -18.74 -11.58 7.98
N ALA A 122 -17.39 -11.52 8.04
CA ALA A 122 -16.71 -10.68 9.01
C ALA A 122 -16.89 -9.18 8.68
N VAL A 123 -16.79 -8.81 7.41
CA VAL A 123 -17.02 -7.43 6.93
C VAL A 123 -18.44 -6.97 7.29
N GLU A 124 -19.45 -7.81 7.04
CA GLU A 124 -20.85 -7.54 7.39
C GLU A 124 -21.03 -7.36 8.92
N LYS A 125 -20.52 -8.31 9.71
CA LYS A 125 -20.62 -8.28 11.19
C LYS A 125 -19.92 -7.07 11.81
N MET A 126 -18.81 -6.63 11.23
CA MET A 126 -18.08 -5.44 11.66
C MET A 126 -18.73 -4.14 11.18
N GLY A 127 -19.69 -4.19 10.25
CA GLY A 127 -20.32 -3.01 9.66
C GLY A 127 -19.36 -2.14 8.87
N ILE A 128 -18.33 -2.74 8.25
CA ILE A 128 -17.31 -2.06 7.47
C ILE A 128 -17.95 -1.46 6.21
N LYS A 129 -17.59 -0.21 5.90
CA LYS A 129 -18.02 0.48 4.67
C LYS A 129 -16.93 0.56 3.61
N HIS A 130 -15.69 0.33 3.99
CA HIS A 130 -14.55 0.23 3.08
C HIS A 130 -13.67 -0.95 3.50
N ALA A 131 -13.69 -2.02 2.69
CA ALA A 131 -12.94 -3.24 2.97
C ALA A 131 -11.60 -3.21 2.25
N VAL A 132 -10.50 -3.40 2.99
CA VAL A 132 -9.17 -3.57 2.41
C VAL A 132 -8.77 -5.04 2.51
N ILE A 133 -8.55 -5.67 1.34
CA ILE A 133 -8.18 -7.08 1.21
C ILE A 133 -6.75 -7.17 0.68
N THR A 134 -5.88 -7.81 1.44
CA THR A 134 -4.51 -8.11 1.00
C THR A 134 -4.22 -9.60 1.14
N SER A 135 -3.01 -10.03 0.79
CA SER A 135 -2.64 -11.44 0.88
C SER A 135 -1.15 -11.66 1.17
N VAL A 136 -0.82 -12.89 1.51
CA VAL A 136 0.53 -13.41 1.34
C VAL A 136 0.81 -13.72 -0.14
N ASN A 137 2.10 -13.80 -0.54
CA ASN A 137 2.44 -14.33 -1.87
C ASN A 137 2.37 -15.86 -1.86
N ARG A 138 1.84 -16.41 -2.95
CA ARG A 138 1.70 -17.85 -3.22
C ARG A 138 2.40 -18.20 -4.55
N ASP A 139 3.71 -17.89 -4.64
CA ASP A 139 4.50 -18.06 -5.87
C ASP A 139 4.67 -19.54 -6.28
N GLU A 140 4.33 -20.48 -5.39
CA GLU A 140 4.28 -21.92 -5.69
C GLU A 140 3.06 -22.32 -6.53
N ARG A 141 2.12 -21.40 -6.73
CA ARG A 141 0.92 -21.59 -7.56
C ARG A 141 1.05 -20.84 -8.86
N GLU A 142 0.53 -21.42 -9.93
CA GLU A 142 0.52 -20.78 -11.25
C GLU A 142 -0.36 -19.52 -11.24
N ASP A 143 -1.52 -19.57 -10.57
CA ASP A 143 -2.48 -18.48 -10.46
C ASP A 143 -2.15 -17.46 -9.36
N GLY A 144 -1.12 -17.71 -8.52
CA GLY A 144 -0.75 -16.85 -7.40
C GLY A 144 -1.87 -16.62 -6.37
N GLY A 145 -3.00 -17.36 -6.45
CA GLY A 145 -4.19 -17.19 -5.62
C GLY A 145 -5.18 -16.13 -6.13
N ALA A 146 -5.05 -15.65 -7.35
CA ALA A 146 -5.96 -14.66 -7.96
C ALA A 146 -7.45 -15.05 -7.90
N PRO A 147 -7.85 -16.34 -8.08
CA PRO A 147 -9.26 -16.73 -7.93
C PRO A 147 -9.87 -16.46 -6.57
N ILE A 148 -9.08 -16.53 -5.48
CA ILE A 148 -9.56 -16.21 -4.12
C ILE A 148 -9.80 -14.70 -3.97
N PHE A 149 -8.94 -13.85 -4.55
CA PHE A 149 -9.20 -12.41 -4.63
C PHE A 149 -10.49 -12.12 -5.38
N ALA A 150 -10.66 -12.69 -6.58
CA ALA A 150 -11.84 -12.48 -7.42
C ALA A 150 -13.12 -12.89 -6.70
N GLU A 151 -13.13 -14.05 -6.04
CA GLU A 151 -14.30 -14.52 -5.29
C GLU A 151 -14.57 -13.65 -4.05
N THR A 152 -13.52 -13.19 -3.35
CA THR A 152 -13.69 -12.27 -2.21
C THR A 152 -14.33 -10.96 -2.65
N ILE A 153 -13.86 -10.37 -3.76
CA ILE A 153 -14.43 -9.14 -4.32
C ILE A 153 -15.89 -9.36 -4.70
N ARG A 154 -16.19 -10.47 -5.40
CA ARG A 154 -17.55 -10.82 -5.83
C ARG A 154 -18.53 -10.90 -4.65
N LEU A 155 -18.13 -11.56 -3.56
CA LEU A 155 -18.98 -11.69 -2.36
C LEU A 155 -19.14 -10.36 -1.60
N LEU A 156 -18.11 -9.51 -1.62
CA LEU A 156 -18.19 -8.18 -1.01
C LEU A 156 -19.08 -7.23 -1.82
N HIS A 157 -19.15 -7.36 -3.15
CA HIS A 157 -20.10 -6.60 -3.99
C HIS A 157 -21.58 -6.91 -3.70
N GLU A 158 -21.88 -8.03 -3.05
CA GLU A 158 -23.24 -8.33 -2.57
C GLU A 158 -23.64 -7.47 -1.36
N GLN A 159 -22.68 -6.71 -0.81
CA GLN A 159 -22.84 -5.82 0.34
C GLN A 159 -22.66 -4.35 -0.09
N ASP A 160 -23.14 -3.41 0.70
CA ASP A 160 -22.94 -1.97 0.49
C ASP A 160 -21.58 -1.53 1.06
N VAL A 161 -20.48 -2.00 0.40
CA VAL A 161 -19.09 -1.69 0.80
C VAL A 161 -18.24 -1.35 -0.42
N THR A 162 -17.32 -0.41 -0.27
CA THR A 162 -16.26 -0.17 -1.24
C THR A 162 -15.08 -1.11 -0.99
N ILE A 163 -14.39 -1.54 -2.05
CA ILE A 163 -13.40 -2.63 -2.01
C ILE A 163 -12.06 -2.13 -2.52
N GLU A 164 -11.05 -2.07 -1.65
CA GLU A 164 -9.65 -1.94 -2.04
C GLU A 164 -8.97 -3.31 -1.97
N VAL A 165 -8.23 -3.68 -3.02
CA VAL A 165 -7.37 -4.86 -3.00
C VAL A 165 -5.91 -4.44 -3.03
N LEU A 166 -5.09 -4.93 -2.10
CA LEU A 166 -3.63 -4.81 -2.12
C LEU A 166 -3.04 -6.16 -2.55
N THR A 167 -2.72 -6.27 -3.84
CA THR A 167 -2.33 -7.53 -4.46
C THR A 167 -0.81 -7.76 -4.50
N PRO A 168 -0.35 -9.02 -4.60
CA PRO A 168 0.99 -9.33 -5.08
C PRO A 168 1.14 -8.95 -6.58
N ASP A 169 2.38 -9.09 -7.10
CA ASP A 169 2.65 -8.90 -8.54
C ASP A 169 2.28 -10.12 -9.40
N PHE A 170 1.69 -11.16 -8.83
CA PHE A 170 1.35 -12.44 -9.48
C PHE A 170 2.45 -12.96 -10.41
N ARG A 171 3.74 -12.71 -10.07
CA ARG A 171 4.92 -13.04 -10.88
C ARG A 171 4.91 -12.41 -12.29
N GLY A 172 4.08 -11.38 -12.53
CA GLY A 172 3.89 -10.74 -13.82
C GLY A 172 3.01 -11.55 -14.78
N LEU A 173 2.18 -12.45 -14.27
CA LEU A 173 1.21 -13.20 -15.07
C LEU A 173 -0.03 -12.35 -15.30
N ARG A 174 -0.17 -11.79 -16.51
CA ARG A 174 -1.27 -10.88 -16.85
C ARG A 174 -2.64 -11.54 -16.69
N GLU A 175 -2.75 -12.83 -16.99
CA GLU A 175 -3.98 -13.61 -16.85
C GLU A 175 -4.44 -13.70 -15.39
N ALA A 176 -3.50 -13.83 -14.45
CA ALA A 176 -3.82 -13.81 -13.01
C ALA A 176 -4.26 -12.42 -12.54
N CYS A 177 -3.59 -11.36 -13.00
CA CYS A 177 -4.01 -9.99 -12.74
C CYS A 177 -5.42 -9.72 -13.30
N GLN A 178 -5.69 -10.21 -14.53
CA GLN A 178 -6.98 -10.01 -15.20
C GLN A 178 -8.15 -10.62 -14.41
N LEU A 179 -7.97 -11.77 -13.78
CA LEU A 179 -9.00 -12.34 -12.89
C LEU A 179 -9.43 -11.37 -11.77
N VAL A 180 -8.46 -10.63 -11.24
CA VAL A 180 -8.75 -9.61 -10.20
C VAL A 180 -9.36 -8.36 -10.82
N PHE A 181 -8.89 -7.93 -11.99
CA PHE A 181 -9.44 -6.77 -12.70
C PHE A 181 -10.89 -6.99 -13.12
N ASP A 182 -11.22 -8.18 -13.63
CA ASP A 182 -12.58 -8.56 -14.04
C ASP A 182 -13.56 -8.57 -12.87
N ALA A 183 -13.07 -8.83 -11.65
CA ALA A 183 -13.88 -8.74 -10.43
C ALA A 183 -14.20 -7.30 -10.00
N ARG A 184 -13.59 -6.28 -10.63
CA ARG A 184 -13.89 -4.85 -10.49
C ARG A 184 -13.79 -4.32 -9.05
N PRO A 185 -12.64 -4.43 -8.36
CA PRO A 185 -12.46 -3.68 -7.11
C PRO A 185 -12.55 -2.17 -7.36
N ASP A 186 -13.04 -1.39 -6.39
CA ASP A 186 -13.12 0.07 -6.50
C ASP A 186 -11.74 0.72 -6.53
N LEU A 187 -10.73 0.08 -5.90
CA LEU A 187 -9.34 0.53 -5.89
C LEU A 187 -8.39 -0.67 -5.97
N PHE A 188 -7.56 -0.68 -7.02
CA PHE A 188 -6.50 -1.67 -7.20
C PHE A 188 -5.18 -1.12 -6.69
N ASN A 189 -4.61 -1.77 -5.69
CA ASN A 189 -3.36 -1.38 -5.05
C ASN A 189 -2.29 -2.47 -5.23
N HIS A 190 -1.10 -2.06 -5.65
CA HIS A 190 0.12 -2.85 -5.61
C HIS A 190 1.28 -1.98 -5.15
N ASN A 191 1.88 -2.28 -4.01
CA ASN A 191 2.94 -1.46 -3.44
C ASN A 191 4.29 -1.67 -4.14
N MET A 192 4.97 -0.56 -4.49
CA MET A 192 6.38 -0.58 -4.89
C MET A 192 7.31 -0.81 -3.70
N GLU A 193 6.93 -0.41 -2.50
CA GLU A 193 7.62 -0.51 -1.21
C GLU A 193 8.89 0.32 -1.09
N THR A 194 9.68 0.45 -2.17
CA THR A 194 10.95 1.20 -2.20
C THR A 194 11.37 1.59 -3.62
N VAL A 195 12.46 2.35 -3.73
CA VAL A 195 13.05 2.81 -5.00
C VAL A 195 13.82 1.70 -5.73
N PRO A 196 14.04 1.79 -7.07
CA PRO A 196 14.65 0.73 -7.89
C PRO A 196 15.96 0.17 -7.32
N ARG A 197 16.89 1.03 -6.90
CA ARG A 197 18.23 0.64 -6.38
C ARG A 197 18.14 -0.29 -5.18
N LEU A 198 17.08 -0.13 -4.35
CA LEU A 198 16.94 -0.89 -3.11
C LEU A 198 16.11 -2.18 -3.28
N TYR A 199 15.51 -2.44 -4.45
CA TYR A 199 14.61 -3.58 -4.64
C TYR A 199 15.24 -4.91 -4.22
N ARG A 200 16.46 -5.21 -4.69
CA ARG A 200 17.14 -6.48 -4.39
C ARG A 200 17.38 -6.67 -2.88
N ARG A 201 17.65 -5.58 -2.14
CA ARG A 201 17.86 -5.62 -0.69
C ARG A 201 16.56 -5.73 0.08
N VAL A 202 15.53 -5.02 -0.37
CA VAL A 202 14.26 -4.83 0.37
C VAL A 202 13.23 -5.89 0.00
N ARG A 203 13.14 -6.25 -1.30
CA ARG A 203 12.17 -7.20 -1.88
C ARG A 203 12.87 -8.15 -2.85
N PRO A 204 13.70 -9.11 -2.40
CA PRO A 204 14.62 -9.87 -3.26
C PRO A 204 13.94 -10.67 -4.38
N GLN A 205 12.67 -11.07 -4.23
CA GLN A 205 11.92 -11.82 -5.25
C GLN A 205 11.03 -10.93 -6.15
N ALA A 206 10.87 -9.65 -5.82
CA ALA A 206 10.13 -8.70 -6.64
C ALA A 206 11.02 -8.08 -7.73
N VAL A 207 10.40 -7.59 -8.79
CA VAL A 207 11.07 -6.88 -9.90
C VAL A 207 10.38 -5.53 -10.06
N TYR A 208 11.16 -4.44 -10.07
CA TYR A 208 10.64 -3.07 -10.13
C TYR A 208 9.71 -2.86 -11.33
N GLN A 209 10.20 -3.17 -12.54
CA GLN A 209 9.41 -3.01 -13.76
C GLN A 209 8.11 -3.84 -13.72
N ARG A 210 8.17 -5.08 -13.24
CA ARG A 210 6.98 -5.92 -13.08
C ARG A 210 5.92 -5.27 -12.19
N SER A 211 6.34 -4.60 -11.12
CA SER A 211 5.42 -3.90 -10.23
C SER A 211 4.76 -2.70 -10.91
N LEU A 212 5.51 -1.96 -11.75
CA LEU A 212 4.95 -0.90 -12.59
C LEU A 212 4.00 -1.47 -13.65
N ASP A 213 4.39 -2.57 -14.33
CA ASP A 213 3.57 -3.21 -15.37
C ASP A 213 2.19 -3.63 -14.81
N VAL A 214 2.15 -4.20 -13.60
CA VAL A 214 0.89 -4.61 -12.96
C VAL A 214 -0.03 -3.41 -12.69
N LEU A 215 0.52 -2.29 -12.23
CA LEU A 215 -0.24 -1.04 -12.02
C LEU A 215 -0.71 -0.44 -13.35
N GLN A 216 0.15 -0.44 -14.35
CA GLN A 216 -0.19 0.04 -15.69
C GLN A 216 -1.32 -0.79 -16.31
N TRP A 217 -1.25 -2.13 -16.22
CA TRP A 217 -2.32 -3.01 -16.72
C TRP A 217 -3.66 -2.76 -16.03
N ALA A 218 -3.66 -2.52 -14.71
CA ALA A 218 -4.87 -2.17 -13.99
C ALA A 218 -5.45 -0.82 -14.48
N LYS A 219 -4.58 0.16 -14.74
CA LYS A 219 -5.00 1.46 -15.30
C LYS A 219 -5.55 1.34 -16.71
N GLU A 220 -4.89 0.54 -17.59
CA GLU A 220 -5.36 0.24 -18.94
C GLU A 220 -6.73 -0.45 -18.93
N ASP A 221 -7.02 -1.28 -17.92
CA ASP A 221 -8.31 -1.94 -17.70
C ASP A 221 -9.39 -1.01 -17.12
N GLY A 222 -9.04 0.24 -16.84
CA GLY A 222 -9.94 1.29 -16.34
C GLY A 222 -10.19 1.27 -14.85
N LEU A 223 -9.33 0.64 -14.06
CA LEU A 223 -9.39 0.66 -12.61
C LEU A 223 -8.74 1.93 -12.04
N LYS A 224 -9.22 2.39 -10.90
CA LYS A 224 -8.50 3.34 -10.06
C LYS A 224 -7.32 2.63 -9.41
N THR A 225 -6.14 3.24 -9.46
CA THR A 225 -4.89 2.59 -9.07
C THR A 225 -4.21 3.28 -7.89
N LYS A 226 -3.55 2.47 -7.06
CA LYS A 226 -2.83 2.95 -5.89
C LYS A 226 -1.52 2.21 -5.72
N SER A 227 -0.52 2.92 -5.22
CA SER A 227 0.74 2.33 -4.80
C SER A 227 1.30 3.01 -3.56
N GLY A 228 2.27 2.38 -2.91
CA GLY A 228 2.91 2.93 -1.73
C GLY A 228 4.37 2.58 -1.64
N ILE A 229 5.11 3.46 -0.94
CA ILE A 229 6.49 3.23 -0.56
C ILE A 229 6.71 3.51 0.92
N MET A 230 7.77 2.92 1.44
CA MET A 230 8.33 3.28 2.74
C MET A 230 9.63 4.05 2.54
N VAL A 231 9.83 5.10 3.33
CA VAL A 231 11.09 5.86 3.38
C VAL A 231 11.83 5.58 4.69
N GLY A 232 13.16 5.78 4.67
CA GLY A 232 14.06 5.46 5.78
C GLY A 232 14.76 4.10 5.65
N LEU A 233 14.80 3.53 4.42
CA LEU A 233 15.51 2.30 4.06
C LEU A 233 16.88 2.57 3.39
N GLY A 234 17.24 3.86 3.17
CA GLY A 234 18.48 4.32 2.56
C GLY A 234 18.33 4.86 1.13
N GLU A 235 17.11 5.16 0.72
CA GLU A 235 16.80 5.92 -0.49
C GLU A 235 17.26 7.37 -0.35
N THR A 236 17.50 8.04 -1.48
CA THR A 236 17.69 9.48 -1.55
C THR A 236 16.39 10.18 -1.94
N GLU A 237 16.30 11.49 -1.68
CA GLU A 237 15.15 12.29 -2.11
C GLU A 237 14.96 12.25 -3.63
N ASP A 238 16.05 12.39 -4.40
CA ASP A 238 16.01 12.34 -5.87
C ASP A 238 15.44 11.00 -6.38
N GLU A 239 15.76 9.88 -5.71
CA GLU A 239 15.22 8.56 -6.07
C GLU A 239 13.72 8.46 -5.80
N VAL A 240 13.23 9.08 -4.70
CA VAL A 240 11.80 9.15 -4.42
C VAL A 240 11.08 10.00 -5.46
N LEU A 241 11.68 11.15 -5.86
CA LEU A 241 11.10 12.03 -6.87
C LEU A 241 11.09 11.37 -8.26
N ALA A 242 12.14 10.61 -8.62
CA ALA A 242 12.17 9.83 -9.85
C ALA A 242 11.09 8.73 -9.89
N LEU A 243 10.86 8.04 -8.75
CA LEU A 243 9.77 7.07 -8.65
C LEU A 243 8.40 7.74 -8.81
N MET A 244 8.21 8.98 -8.32
CA MET A 244 6.98 9.73 -8.58
C MET A 244 6.81 10.03 -10.08
N ASP A 245 7.91 10.28 -10.83
CA ASP A 245 7.84 10.47 -12.29
C ASP A 245 7.38 9.17 -12.98
N ASP A 246 7.91 8.01 -12.58
CA ASP A 246 7.43 6.71 -13.07
C ASP A 246 5.94 6.49 -12.79
N PHE A 247 5.43 6.93 -11.62
CA PHE A 247 4.01 6.85 -11.29
C PHE A 247 3.14 7.76 -12.14
N VAL A 248 3.62 8.97 -12.44
CA VAL A 248 2.92 9.89 -13.36
C VAL A 248 2.86 9.32 -14.78
N GLU A 249 3.95 8.67 -15.24
CA GLU A 249 4.02 8.06 -16.57
C GLU A 249 2.97 6.97 -16.75
N ILE A 250 2.75 6.12 -15.72
CA ILE A 250 1.71 5.07 -15.77
C ILE A 250 0.31 5.58 -15.40
N GLY A 251 0.15 6.86 -15.04
CA GLY A 251 -1.13 7.47 -14.65
C GLY A 251 -1.68 6.99 -13.31
N LEU A 252 -0.81 6.75 -12.31
CA LEU A 252 -1.22 6.33 -10.97
C LEU A 252 -2.11 7.39 -10.31
N ASP A 253 -3.25 6.97 -9.73
CA ASP A 253 -4.19 7.89 -9.10
C ASP A 253 -3.81 8.24 -7.67
N VAL A 254 -3.36 7.25 -6.86
CA VAL A 254 -3.10 7.43 -5.42
C VAL A 254 -1.71 6.92 -5.03
N MET A 255 -0.95 7.74 -4.34
CA MET A 255 0.34 7.37 -3.75
C MET A 255 0.33 7.46 -2.23
N THR A 256 0.87 6.47 -1.53
CA THR A 256 1.10 6.52 -0.09
C THR A 256 2.58 6.50 0.25
N ILE A 257 3.02 7.34 1.20
CA ILE A 257 4.41 7.41 1.66
C ILE A 257 4.44 7.35 3.18
N GLY A 258 5.06 6.30 3.75
CA GLY A 258 5.17 6.10 5.19
C GLY A 258 6.60 5.88 5.65
N GLN A 259 6.87 6.10 6.95
CA GLN A 259 8.16 5.77 7.55
C GLN A 259 8.30 4.24 7.70
N TYR A 260 9.41 3.67 7.25
CA TYR A 260 9.77 2.32 7.60
C TYR A 260 10.02 2.19 9.12
N LEU A 261 9.40 1.20 9.72
CA LEU A 261 9.62 0.85 11.12
C LEU A 261 10.06 -0.61 11.21
N GLN A 262 11.24 -0.86 11.76
CA GLN A 262 11.80 -2.20 11.90
C GLN A 262 10.95 -3.06 12.85
N PRO A 263 10.33 -4.16 12.36
CA PRO A 263 9.48 -5.00 13.20
C PRO A 263 10.26 -5.76 14.28
N THR A 264 11.42 -6.31 13.94
CA THR A 264 12.32 -7.01 14.86
C THR A 264 13.78 -6.80 14.44
N LYS A 265 14.74 -7.13 15.30
CA LYS A 265 16.19 -7.04 15.01
C LYS A 265 16.64 -7.90 13.81
N MET A 266 15.81 -8.85 13.36
CA MET A 266 16.10 -9.71 12.21
C MET A 266 15.74 -9.06 10.86
N HIS A 267 14.96 -7.98 10.89
CA HIS A 267 14.56 -7.23 9.69
C HIS A 267 15.58 -6.13 9.38
N LEU A 268 15.43 -5.53 8.20
CA LEU A 268 16.29 -4.43 7.77
C LEU A 268 16.31 -3.32 8.84
N PRO A 269 17.48 -2.74 9.16
CA PRO A 269 17.56 -1.62 10.07
C PRO A 269 16.87 -0.38 9.48
N VAL A 270 16.40 0.51 10.36
CA VAL A 270 16.00 1.86 9.96
C VAL A 270 17.27 2.65 9.67
N GLU A 271 17.48 3.07 8.43
CA GLU A 271 18.65 3.87 8.03
C GLU A 271 18.47 5.34 8.43
N ALA A 272 17.22 5.84 8.39
CA ALA A 272 16.89 7.20 8.81
C ALA A 272 15.45 7.30 9.33
N PHE A 273 15.24 8.15 10.33
CA PHE A 273 13.91 8.64 10.70
C PHE A 273 13.66 9.97 9.99
N VAL A 274 12.81 9.93 8.96
CA VAL A 274 12.50 11.08 8.10
C VAL A 274 11.60 12.05 8.85
N HIS A 275 11.95 13.35 8.80
CA HIS A 275 11.19 14.39 9.51
C HIS A 275 9.79 14.59 8.88
N PRO A 276 8.73 14.90 9.67
CA PRO A 276 7.38 15.16 9.16
C PRO A 276 7.31 16.19 8.03
N ASP A 277 8.15 17.22 8.04
CA ASP A 277 8.18 18.25 6.99
C ASP A 277 8.59 17.69 5.62
N VAL A 278 9.44 16.65 5.59
CA VAL A 278 9.82 15.95 4.35
C VAL A 278 8.61 15.22 3.76
N PHE A 279 7.81 14.56 4.60
CA PHE A 279 6.56 13.93 4.17
C PHE A 279 5.58 14.96 3.62
N ALA A 280 5.42 16.11 4.28
CA ALA A 280 4.57 17.19 3.79
C ALA A 280 5.06 17.71 2.43
N ARG A 281 6.38 17.82 2.23
CA ARG A 281 7.00 18.21 0.96
C ARG A 281 6.74 17.17 -0.12
N TYR A 282 6.90 15.87 0.16
CA TYR A 282 6.59 14.81 -0.80
C TYR A 282 5.14 14.85 -1.27
N LYS A 283 4.18 15.12 -0.37
CA LYS A 283 2.78 15.30 -0.75
C LYS A 283 2.62 16.41 -1.79
N VAL A 284 3.12 17.60 -1.48
CA VAL A 284 3.00 18.77 -2.37
C VAL A 284 3.67 18.51 -3.73
N ILE A 285 4.86 17.90 -3.73
CA ILE A 285 5.59 17.62 -4.97
C ILE A 285 4.87 16.55 -5.80
N GLY A 286 4.41 15.45 -5.20
CA GLY A 286 3.72 14.38 -5.92
C GLY A 286 2.42 14.86 -6.56
N GLU A 287 1.61 15.63 -5.83
CA GLU A 287 0.39 16.25 -6.37
C GLU A 287 0.71 17.27 -7.48
N ALA A 288 1.78 18.07 -7.32
CA ALA A 288 2.22 19.01 -8.35
C ALA A 288 2.78 18.32 -9.62
N LYS A 289 3.33 17.11 -9.51
CA LYS A 289 3.75 16.27 -10.64
C LYS A 289 2.58 15.68 -11.41
N GLY A 290 1.39 15.56 -10.81
CA GLY A 290 0.18 15.08 -11.45
C GLY A 290 -0.41 13.78 -10.87
N ILE A 291 0.04 13.32 -9.70
CA ILE A 291 -0.65 12.26 -8.95
C ILE A 291 -1.87 12.89 -8.29
N ASP A 292 -3.07 12.32 -8.50
CA ASP A 292 -4.32 12.92 -8.05
C ASP A 292 -4.39 13.07 -6.52
N HIS A 293 -3.89 12.07 -5.79
CA HIS A 293 -3.85 12.09 -4.32
C HIS A 293 -2.56 11.50 -3.76
N VAL A 294 -1.88 12.23 -2.89
CA VAL A 294 -0.70 11.75 -2.16
C VAL A 294 -0.97 11.79 -0.66
N GLU A 295 -1.05 10.62 -0.03
CA GLU A 295 -1.11 10.51 1.43
C GLU A 295 0.30 10.25 1.96
N SER A 296 0.88 11.21 2.67
CA SER A 296 2.27 11.17 3.08
C SER A 296 2.42 11.59 4.55
N GLY A 297 3.05 10.71 5.34
CA GLY A 297 3.26 10.99 6.77
C GLY A 297 3.98 9.86 7.49
N PRO A 298 4.60 10.12 8.66
CA PRO A 298 5.41 9.13 9.37
C PRO A 298 4.65 7.84 9.75
N LEU A 299 3.36 7.94 10.02
CA LEU A 299 2.51 6.80 10.41
C LEU A 299 1.63 6.28 9.27
N VAL A 300 1.71 6.89 8.07
CA VAL A 300 0.96 6.42 6.90
C VAL A 300 1.34 4.98 6.55
N ARG A 301 0.33 4.21 6.19
CA ARG A 301 0.41 2.84 5.64
C ARG A 301 -0.54 2.75 4.45
N SER A 302 -0.37 1.77 3.57
CA SER A 302 -1.20 1.63 2.36
C SER A 302 -2.69 1.67 2.66
N SER A 303 -3.14 1.06 3.76
CA SER A 303 -4.55 1.01 4.17
C SER A 303 -4.94 2.05 5.22
N TYR A 304 -4.06 3.01 5.55
CA TYR A 304 -4.37 4.05 6.52
C TYR A 304 -5.28 5.10 5.88
N HIS A 305 -6.46 5.32 6.46
CA HIS A 305 -7.52 6.18 5.90
C HIS A 305 -7.88 5.85 4.44
N ALA A 306 -7.86 4.57 4.08
CA ALA A 306 -8.10 4.11 2.72
C ALA A 306 -9.49 4.52 2.18
N GLU A 307 -10.47 4.71 3.06
CA GLU A 307 -11.81 5.23 2.73
C GLU A 307 -11.82 6.61 2.07
N ARG A 308 -10.72 7.35 2.16
CA ARG A 308 -10.57 8.68 1.53
C ARG A 308 -10.04 8.63 0.11
N HIS A 309 -9.64 7.43 -0.35
CA HIS A 309 -8.96 7.23 -1.61
C HIS A 309 -9.89 6.71 -2.72
N VAL A 310 -11.14 6.37 -2.42
CA VAL A 310 -12.17 5.89 -3.36
C VAL A 310 -13.12 6.98 -3.79
#